data_e9bbaea8c3fbf3d7c0006dce6337522e
#
_entry.id   e9bbaea8c3fbf3d7c0006dce6337522e
#
_cell.length_a   1.000
_cell.length_b   1.000
_cell.length_c   1.000
_cell.angle_alpha   90.00
_cell.angle_beta   90.00
_cell.angle_gamma   90.00
#
_symmetry.space_group_name_H-M   'P 1'
#
loop_
_entity.id
_entity.type
_entity.pdbx_description
1 polymer ?
#
loop_
_entity_poly.entity_id
_entity_poly.type
_entity_poly.pdbx_seq_one_letter_code
_entity_poly.pdbx_strand_id
1 'polypeptide(L)'
;MTVLHHAGVYVRDMEQSLRFYRDGLGLTVLVDKVLPGDMEPLLGVHTAASRTVFLGDPDRRDAGIVELLDLGIGEIGDGAAQSGLPSRGVFLLAVQVDVEQTLRRLEELGLGGTPRIMPLPNGNRAATVVDPDGVVVELLALGPLSIMDG
;
A
#
# COMPACT_ATOMS: atom_id res chain seq x y z
N MET A 1 5.49 -24.06 6.35
CA MET A 1 5.23 -23.10 5.24
C MET A 1 5.10 -21.70 5.79
N THR A 2 5.64 -20.74 5.10
CA THR A 2 5.53 -19.32 5.48
C THR A 2 4.77 -18.57 4.39
N VAL A 3 3.82 -17.73 4.79
CA VAL A 3 3.05 -16.88 3.89
C VAL A 3 3.18 -15.45 4.36
N LEU A 4 3.49 -14.54 3.44
CA LEU A 4 3.43 -13.11 3.73
C LEU A 4 1.96 -12.69 3.75
N HIS A 5 1.42 -12.43 4.93
CA HIS A 5 0.00 -12.13 5.11
C HIS A 5 -0.33 -10.69 4.70
N HIS A 6 0.36 -9.74 5.29
CA HIS A 6 0.11 -8.32 5.00
C HIS A 6 1.39 -7.49 5.17
N ALA A 7 1.36 -6.31 4.56
CA ALA A 7 2.32 -5.25 4.78
C ALA A 7 1.62 -4.10 5.49
N GLY A 8 2.21 -3.56 6.54
CA GLY A 8 1.65 -2.46 7.34
C GLY A 8 2.14 -1.11 6.85
N VAL A 9 1.20 -0.19 6.68
CA VAL A 9 1.47 1.22 6.39
C VAL A 9 0.91 2.06 7.54
N TYR A 10 1.78 2.77 8.25
CA TYR A 10 1.34 3.73 9.25
C TYR A 10 0.86 4.99 8.55
N VAL A 11 -0.39 5.36 8.75
CA VAL A 11 -1.01 6.45 8.00
C VAL A 11 -1.07 7.75 8.82
N ARG A 12 -0.82 8.86 8.13
CA ARG A 12 -1.01 10.20 8.70
C ARG A 12 -2.48 10.59 8.70
N ASP A 13 -3.19 10.25 7.63
CA ASP A 13 -4.61 10.55 7.43
C ASP A 13 -5.29 9.34 6.81
N MET A 14 -6.06 8.61 7.62
CA MET A 14 -6.71 7.37 7.19
C MET A 14 -7.62 7.57 5.97
N GLU A 15 -8.38 8.66 5.93
CA GLU A 15 -9.32 8.91 4.82
C GLU A 15 -8.58 9.17 3.50
N GLN A 16 -7.47 9.89 3.52
CA GLN A 16 -6.64 10.09 2.33
C GLN A 16 -6.01 8.78 1.87
N SER A 17 -5.56 7.96 2.79
CA SER A 17 -4.99 6.64 2.44
C SER A 17 -6.05 5.70 1.88
N LEU A 18 -7.28 5.73 2.41
CA LEU A 18 -8.39 4.98 1.84
C LEU A 18 -8.75 5.45 0.44
N ARG A 19 -8.70 6.76 0.16
CA ARG A 19 -8.88 7.26 -1.20
C ARG A 19 -7.82 6.73 -2.16
N PHE A 20 -6.59 6.59 -1.70
CA PHE A 20 -5.51 6.04 -2.52
C PHE A 20 -5.67 4.53 -2.74
N TYR A 21 -5.76 3.75 -1.66
CA TYR A 21 -5.73 2.28 -1.74
C TYR A 21 -7.07 1.69 -2.20
N ARG A 22 -8.18 2.21 -1.72
CA ARG A 22 -9.53 1.75 -2.09
C ARG A 22 -9.97 2.33 -3.43
N ASP A 23 -10.04 3.66 -3.52
CA ASP A 23 -10.63 4.34 -4.68
C ASP A 23 -9.65 4.43 -5.86
N GLY A 24 -8.39 4.65 -5.57
CA GLY A 24 -7.33 4.73 -6.57
C GLY A 24 -6.85 3.39 -7.09
N LEU A 25 -6.38 2.53 -6.20
CA LEU A 25 -5.86 1.20 -6.57
C LEU A 25 -6.97 0.16 -6.79
N GLY A 26 -8.15 0.37 -6.23
CA GLY A 26 -9.27 -0.57 -6.37
C GLY A 26 -9.22 -1.75 -5.41
N LEU A 27 -8.46 -1.67 -4.31
CA LEU A 27 -8.48 -2.68 -3.27
C LEU A 27 -9.80 -2.62 -2.49
N THR A 28 -10.28 -3.77 -2.05
CA THR A 28 -11.49 -3.88 -1.24
C THR A 28 -11.15 -3.82 0.25
N VAL A 29 -11.91 -3.04 1.02
CA VAL A 29 -11.80 -3.08 2.48
C VAL A 29 -12.33 -4.41 2.99
N LEU A 30 -11.47 -5.20 3.61
CA LEU A 30 -11.81 -6.50 4.19
C LEU A 30 -12.21 -6.36 5.67
N VAL A 31 -11.53 -5.47 6.39
CA VAL A 31 -11.74 -5.20 7.81
C VAL A 31 -11.46 -3.72 8.07
N ASP A 32 -12.30 -3.09 8.86
CA ASP A 32 -12.07 -1.74 9.41
C ASP A 32 -12.55 -1.77 10.86
N LYS A 33 -11.59 -1.79 11.78
CA LYS A 33 -11.88 -1.92 13.20
C LYS A 33 -11.01 -1.02 14.06
N VAL A 34 -11.58 -0.54 15.15
CA VAL A 34 -10.84 0.03 16.25
C VAL A 34 -10.67 -1.04 17.32
N LEU A 35 -9.43 -1.38 17.61
CA LEU A 35 -9.05 -2.40 18.58
C LEU A 35 -8.56 -1.72 19.85
N PRO A 36 -9.25 -1.91 21.00
CA PRO A 36 -8.76 -1.40 22.27
C PRO A 36 -7.54 -2.21 22.72
N GLY A 37 -6.68 -1.58 23.50
CA GLY A 37 -5.54 -2.26 24.11
C GLY A 37 -4.21 -1.60 23.80
N ASP A 38 -3.21 -2.07 24.54
CA ASP A 38 -1.84 -1.58 24.47
C ASP A 38 -1.00 -2.46 23.54
N MET A 39 -0.49 -1.89 22.47
CA MET A 39 0.35 -2.58 21.49
C MET A 39 1.83 -2.57 21.87
N GLU A 40 2.20 -2.02 23.00
CA GLU A 40 3.61 -1.93 23.41
C GLU A 40 4.32 -3.28 23.42
N PRO A 41 3.75 -4.40 23.89
CA PRO A 41 4.43 -5.68 23.85
C PRO A 41 4.80 -6.17 22.44
N LEU A 42 4.06 -5.73 21.42
CA LEU A 42 4.28 -6.14 20.02
C LEU A 42 5.05 -5.08 19.22
N LEU A 43 4.72 -3.82 19.41
CA LEU A 43 5.21 -2.74 18.55
C LEU A 43 6.16 -1.76 19.26
N GLY A 44 6.33 -1.90 20.58
CA GLY A 44 7.28 -1.06 21.34
C GLY A 44 6.75 0.34 21.67
N VAL A 45 5.48 0.62 21.43
CA VAL A 45 4.85 1.91 21.76
C VAL A 45 3.52 1.68 22.47
N HIS A 46 3.27 2.44 23.52
CA HIS A 46 2.00 2.36 24.25
C HIS A 46 0.85 2.93 23.43
N THR A 47 -0.26 2.19 23.39
CA THR A 47 -1.48 2.62 22.72
C THR A 47 -2.68 2.40 23.63
N ALA A 48 -3.71 3.24 23.50
CA ALA A 48 -5.02 3.01 24.14
C ALA A 48 -5.94 2.21 23.21
N ALA A 49 -5.93 2.56 21.92
CA ALA A 49 -6.70 1.89 20.88
C ALA A 49 -6.02 2.14 19.54
N SER A 50 -6.21 1.21 18.60
CA SER A 50 -5.62 1.30 17.25
C SER A 50 -6.72 1.07 16.22
N ARG A 51 -6.76 1.88 15.17
CA ARG A 51 -7.61 1.60 14.00
C ARG A 51 -6.79 0.83 12.99
N THR A 52 -7.31 -0.33 12.60
CA THR A 52 -6.72 -1.20 11.57
C THR A 52 -7.70 -1.35 10.42
N VAL A 53 -7.25 -1.06 9.21
CA VAL A 53 -8.00 -1.29 7.98
C VAL A 53 -7.20 -2.25 7.11
N PHE A 54 -7.76 -3.43 6.84
CA PHE A 54 -7.19 -4.38 5.89
C PHE A 54 -7.87 -4.21 4.54
N LEU A 55 -7.04 -4.05 3.49
CA LEU A 55 -7.52 -3.97 2.11
C LEU A 55 -6.84 -5.06 1.27
N GLY A 56 -7.61 -5.68 0.41
CA GLY A 56 -7.10 -6.74 -0.46
C GLY A 56 -8.16 -7.25 -1.42
N ASP A 57 -7.99 -8.50 -1.84
CA ASP A 57 -8.96 -9.21 -2.66
C ASP A 57 -9.99 -9.89 -1.73
N PRO A 58 -11.30 -9.65 -1.89
CA PRO A 58 -12.33 -10.27 -1.05
C PRO A 58 -12.34 -11.81 -1.14
N ASP A 59 -11.85 -12.37 -2.23
CA ASP A 59 -11.74 -13.81 -2.43
C ASP A 59 -10.44 -14.40 -1.87
N ARG A 60 -9.56 -13.57 -1.33
CA ARG A 60 -8.25 -13.97 -0.82
C ARG A 60 -7.91 -13.24 0.47
N ARG A 61 -8.34 -13.81 1.59
CA ARG A 61 -8.22 -13.18 2.91
C ARG A 61 -7.03 -13.63 3.74
N ASP A 62 -6.15 -14.43 3.16
CA ASP A 62 -5.01 -15.05 3.83
C ASP A 62 -3.65 -14.51 3.39
N ALA A 63 -3.63 -13.65 2.38
CA ALA A 63 -2.40 -13.05 1.86
C ALA A 63 -2.73 -11.87 0.93
N GLY A 64 -1.70 -11.12 0.52
CA GLY A 64 -1.86 -10.02 -0.44
C GLY A 64 -2.64 -8.84 0.14
N ILE A 65 -2.48 -8.57 1.42
CA ILE A 65 -3.24 -7.56 2.16
C ILE A 65 -2.34 -6.37 2.47
N VAL A 66 -2.88 -5.18 2.33
CA VAL A 66 -2.31 -3.95 2.88
C VAL A 66 -3.06 -3.61 4.16
N GLU A 67 -2.33 -3.42 5.24
CA GLU A 67 -2.88 -2.90 6.49
C GLU A 67 -2.60 -1.41 6.58
N LEU A 68 -3.63 -0.60 6.69
CA LEU A 68 -3.52 0.81 7.05
C LEU A 68 -3.72 0.91 8.56
N LEU A 69 -2.76 1.49 9.26
CA LEU A 69 -2.70 1.47 10.71
C LEU A 69 -2.59 2.88 11.27
N ASP A 70 -3.47 3.19 12.22
CA ASP A 70 -3.38 4.38 13.06
C ASP A 70 -3.35 3.94 14.52
N LEU A 71 -2.23 4.15 15.19
CA LEU A 71 -2.04 3.75 16.58
C LEU A 71 -2.64 4.74 17.58
N GLY A 72 -3.16 5.88 17.12
CA GLY A 72 -3.76 6.89 18.02
C GLY A 72 -2.76 7.55 18.94
N ILE A 73 -1.48 7.46 18.63
CA ILE A 73 -0.40 8.13 19.36
C ILE A 73 0.03 9.38 18.58
N GLY A 74 0.48 10.40 19.23
CA GLY A 74 0.87 11.67 18.60
C GLY A 74 1.73 11.50 17.35
N GLU A 75 2.56 12.47 17.04
CA GLU A 75 3.38 12.41 15.84
C GLU A 75 4.35 11.24 15.88
N ILE A 76 4.45 10.53 14.75
CA ILE A 76 5.43 9.50 14.50
C ILE A 76 6.30 9.94 13.31
N GLY A 77 7.57 9.57 13.35
CA GLY A 77 8.51 9.95 12.29
C GLY A 77 8.16 9.31 10.95
N ASP A 78 8.50 10.01 9.90
CA ASP A 78 8.34 9.50 8.53
C ASP A 78 9.37 8.40 8.23
N GLY A 79 8.95 7.42 7.43
CA GLY A 79 9.82 6.34 6.99
C GLY A 79 10.81 6.77 5.91
N ALA A 80 11.72 5.87 5.56
CA ALA A 80 12.78 6.12 4.57
C ALA A 80 12.27 6.28 3.12
N ALA A 81 11.06 5.83 2.83
CA ALA A 81 10.47 5.85 1.48
C ALA A 81 10.01 7.25 1.01
N GLN A 82 10.08 8.25 1.85
CA GLN A 82 9.56 9.60 1.55
C GLN A 82 10.16 10.28 0.32
N SER A 83 11.37 9.95 -0.05
CA SER A 83 12.00 10.55 -1.24
C SER A 83 11.41 10.03 -2.55
N GLY A 84 10.61 8.96 -2.52
CA GLY A 84 10.18 8.22 -3.71
C GLY A 84 11.33 7.49 -4.41
N LEU A 85 12.49 7.39 -3.77
CA LEU A 85 13.69 6.72 -4.29
C LEU A 85 13.94 5.44 -3.51
N PRO A 86 14.65 4.45 -4.12
CA PRO A 86 15.02 3.24 -3.41
C PRO A 86 15.86 3.53 -2.17
N SER A 87 15.58 2.80 -1.10
CA SER A 87 16.36 2.82 0.13
C SER A 87 16.52 1.39 0.65
N ARG A 88 17.46 1.18 1.57
CA ARG A 88 17.65 -0.16 2.15
C ARG A 88 16.43 -0.57 2.97
N GLY A 89 16.12 -1.85 2.92
CA GLY A 89 14.94 -2.43 3.56
C GLY A 89 13.74 -2.38 2.64
N VAL A 90 12.56 -2.57 3.20
CA VAL A 90 11.31 -2.47 2.43
C VAL A 90 11.09 -1.01 2.03
N PHE A 91 10.99 -0.75 0.72
CA PHE A 91 10.79 0.60 0.22
C PHE A 91 9.62 0.72 -0.76
N LEU A 92 9.08 -0.39 -1.25
CA LEU A 92 7.92 -0.36 -2.13
C LEU A 92 6.95 -1.51 -1.85
N LEU A 93 5.72 -1.28 -2.25
CA LEU A 93 4.68 -2.30 -2.41
C LEU A 93 4.44 -2.47 -3.90
N ALA A 94 4.30 -3.71 -4.37
CA ALA A 94 3.94 -3.98 -5.76
C ALA A 94 2.53 -4.54 -5.83
N VAL A 95 1.70 -4.02 -6.72
CA VAL A 95 0.34 -4.50 -6.97
C VAL A 95 0.15 -4.78 -8.45
N GLN A 96 -0.66 -5.78 -8.77
CA GLN A 96 -1.08 -6.06 -10.14
C GLN A 96 -2.43 -5.41 -10.41
N VAL A 97 -2.48 -4.59 -11.44
CA VAL A 97 -3.66 -3.77 -11.77
C VAL A 97 -3.75 -3.57 -13.29
N ASP A 98 -4.87 -3.05 -13.76
CA ASP A 98 -4.90 -2.36 -15.05
C ASP A 98 -4.12 -1.04 -14.88
N VAL A 99 -2.88 -1.01 -15.34
CA VAL A 99 -1.95 0.09 -15.08
C VAL A 99 -2.49 1.41 -15.62
N GLU A 100 -2.94 1.42 -16.87
CA GLU A 100 -3.42 2.65 -17.52
C GLU A 100 -4.66 3.21 -16.83
N GLN A 101 -5.63 2.36 -16.51
CA GLN A 101 -6.84 2.77 -15.81
C GLN A 101 -6.54 3.28 -14.40
N THR A 102 -5.63 2.63 -13.70
CA THR A 102 -5.23 3.03 -12.34
C THR A 102 -4.53 4.39 -12.35
N LEU A 103 -3.63 4.62 -13.29
CA LEU A 103 -2.97 5.92 -13.45
C LEU A 103 -3.99 7.03 -13.69
N ARG A 104 -4.98 6.80 -14.56
CA ARG A 104 -6.06 7.78 -14.82
C ARG A 104 -6.88 8.07 -13.56
N ARG A 105 -7.28 7.03 -12.83
CA ARG A 105 -8.06 7.21 -11.59
C ARG A 105 -7.29 8.02 -10.54
N LEU A 106 -6.02 7.70 -10.34
CA LEU A 106 -5.17 8.44 -9.39
C LEU A 106 -5.03 9.90 -9.79
N GLU A 107 -4.82 10.19 -11.07
CA GLU A 107 -4.75 11.55 -11.58
C GLU A 107 -6.07 12.31 -11.32
N GLU A 108 -7.21 11.71 -11.63
CA GLU A 108 -8.52 12.30 -11.38
C GLU A 108 -8.78 12.58 -9.91
N LEU A 109 -8.26 11.72 -9.02
CA LEU A 109 -8.35 11.91 -7.56
C LEU A 109 -7.34 12.92 -7.01
N GLY A 110 -6.38 13.36 -7.83
CA GLY A 110 -5.30 14.22 -7.39
C GLY A 110 -4.30 13.51 -6.49
N LEU A 111 -4.11 12.20 -6.67
CA LEU A 111 -3.28 11.33 -5.85
C LEU A 111 -2.20 10.66 -6.70
N GLY A 112 -1.23 10.02 -6.03
CA GLY A 112 -0.18 9.24 -6.69
C GLY A 112 1.08 10.02 -7.03
N GLY A 113 1.10 11.32 -6.80
CA GLY A 113 2.24 12.17 -7.16
C GLY A 113 2.48 12.23 -8.67
N THR A 114 3.73 12.38 -9.07
CA THR A 114 4.13 12.30 -10.49
C THR A 114 4.59 10.89 -10.79
N PRO A 115 3.82 10.09 -11.54
CA PRO A 115 4.19 8.71 -11.84
C PRO A 115 5.51 8.63 -12.61
N ARG A 116 6.30 7.60 -12.30
CA ARG A 116 7.42 7.18 -13.14
C ARG A 116 6.96 6.00 -13.99
N ILE A 117 7.27 6.04 -15.26
CA ILE A 117 6.78 5.05 -16.23
C ILE A 117 7.97 4.37 -16.89
N MET A 118 7.90 3.04 -16.98
CA MET A 118 8.88 2.24 -17.70
C MET A 118 8.19 1.38 -18.75
N PRO A 119 8.51 1.56 -20.02
CA PRO A 119 8.01 0.65 -21.05
C PRO A 119 8.65 -0.72 -20.90
N LEU A 120 7.88 -1.78 -21.17
CA LEU A 120 8.31 -3.16 -21.10
C LEU A 120 8.44 -3.74 -22.52
N PRO A 121 9.27 -4.80 -22.72
CA PRO A 121 9.49 -5.40 -24.06
C PRO A 121 8.21 -5.93 -24.72
N ASN A 122 7.21 -6.33 -23.92
CA ASN A 122 5.93 -6.88 -24.41
C ASN A 122 4.91 -5.80 -24.80
N GLY A 123 5.30 -4.52 -24.81
CA GLY A 123 4.42 -3.40 -25.11
C GLY A 123 3.62 -2.88 -23.91
N ASN A 124 3.65 -3.55 -22.77
CA ASN A 124 3.06 -3.06 -21.53
C ASN A 124 3.96 -2.00 -20.89
N ARG A 125 3.42 -1.35 -19.86
CA ARG A 125 4.18 -0.41 -19.05
C ARG A 125 4.08 -0.80 -17.58
N ALA A 126 5.17 -0.65 -16.85
CA ALA A 126 5.15 -0.62 -15.40
C ALA A 126 5.22 0.84 -14.94
N ALA A 127 4.71 1.11 -13.77
CA ALA A 127 4.74 2.45 -13.20
C ALA A 127 5.00 2.40 -11.70
N THR A 128 5.53 3.47 -11.15
CA THR A 128 5.52 3.71 -9.72
C THR A 128 4.77 5.00 -9.42
N VAL A 129 3.99 4.96 -8.37
CA VAL A 129 3.26 6.09 -7.81
C VAL A 129 3.61 6.21 -6.33
N VAL A 130 3.16 7.26 -5.69
CA VAL A 130 3.45 7.51 -4.27
C VAL A 130 2.13 7.68 -3.52
N ASP A 131 1.98 6.96 -2.40
CA ASP A 131 0.82 7.09 -1.56
C ASP A 131 0.85 8.40 -0.71
N PRO A 132 -0.19 8.73 0.06
CA PRO A 132 -0.22 9.95 0.87
C PRO A 132 0.89 10.05 1.93
N ASP A 133 1.48 8.93 2.33
CA ASP A 133 2.55 8.88 3.34
C ASP A 133 3.96 8.76 2.74
N GLY A 134 4.07 8.81 1.41
CA GLY A 134 5.35 8.71 0.72
C GLY A 134 5.77 7.27 0.38
N VAL A 135 4.91 6.29 0.59
CA VAL A 135 5.19 4.90 0.20
C VAL A 135 5.17 4.75 -1.31
N VAL A 136 6.23 4.19 -1.86
CA VAL A 136 6.29 3.89 -3.30
C VAL A 136 5.45 2.66 -3.59
N VAL A 137 4.55 2.77 -4.56
CA VAL A 137 3.72 1.66 -5.02
C VAL A 137 4.02 1.40 -6.49
N GLU A 138 4.49 0.19 -6.77
CA GLU A 138 4.75 -0.29 -8.12
C GLU A 138 3.47 -0.90 -8.70
N LEU A 139 3.10 -0.43 -9.89
CA LEU A 139 1.95 -0.92 -10.63
C LEU A 139 2.43 -1.85 -11.74
N LEU A 140 2.01 -3.10 -11.67
CA LEU A 140 2.33 -4.14 -12.64
C LEU A 140 1.05 -4.61 -13.33
N ALA A 141 1.16 -4.99 -14.60
CA ALA A 141 0.02 -5.53 -15.35
C ALA A 141 -0.51 -6.83 -14.70
N LEU A 142 -1.81 -7.05 -14.87
CA LEU A 142 -2.46 -8.29 -14.46
C LEU A 142 -1.90 -9.48 -15.25
N GLY A 143 -2.00 -10.67 -14.64
CA GLY A 143 -1.57 -11.91 -15.23
C GLY A 143 -0.18 -12.36 -14.76
N PRO A 144 0.33 -13.48 -15.30
CA PRO A 144 1.63 -14.00 -14.92
C PRO A 144 2.76 -13.02 -15.22
N LEU A 145 3.70 -12.91 -14.31
CA LEU A 145 4.92 -12.14 -14.53
C LEU A 145 5.95 -13.06 -15.21
N SER A 146 6.42 -12.68 -16.39
CA SER A 146 7.37 -13.49 -17.16
C SER A 146 8.68 -13.78 -16.41
N ILE A 147 9.07 -12.90 -15.51
CA ILE A 147 10.25 -13.12 -14.67
C ILE A 147 10.10 -14.35 -13.73
N MET A 148 8.87 -14.78 -13.48
CA MET A 148 8.60 -15.97 -12.64
C MET A 148 8.73 -17.29 -13.39
N ASP A 149 8.85 -17.23 -14.73
CA ASP A 149 8.89 -18.41 -15.60
C ASP A 149 10.32 -18.92 -15.83
N GLY A 150 11.29 -18.36 -15.14
CA GLY A 150 12.73 -18.57 -15.30
C GLY A 150 13.31 -19.94 -15.02
#